data_7629c8353d37872ba1531f12d73ee524
#
_entry.id   7629c8353d37872ba1531f12d73ee524
#
_cell.length_a   1.000
_cell.length_b   1.000
_cell.length_c   1.000
_cell.angle_alpha   90.00
_cell.angle_beta   90.00
_cell.angle_gamma   90.00
#
_symmetry.space_group_name_H-M   'P 1'
#
loop_
_entity.id
_entity.type
_entity.pdbx_description
1 polymer ?
#
loop_
_entity_poly.entity_id
_entity_poly.type
_entity_poly.pdbx_seq_one_letter_code
_entity_poly.pdbx_strand_id
1 'polypeptide(L)'
;MCAYEWLIDVTKGAFDRKDIKRIKSSTYFGQELVPRPRRLALMNLFLHGLEPVIYLGDTIYEPDRGQRYTCVLTNPPFGTKGANQAPEREDFTVSTSNKQLNFVQHVVNILKKGGRAAIVLPDNCLFEDKAGEVFEILMKDCNLHTILRLPRGTFTPYSQGVKANVIFFEKGFSTEHVWIFDGRSNVPGITKKERPLSQEHFLEFENCYGKDPNGYDDRTDQGEEGRFRRFHISEIKDRGYKLDITWLKDNSIENADELPEPEELAGAAITELEAM
;
A
#
# COMPACT_ATOMS: atom_id res chain seq x y z
N MET A 1 -4.52 11.19 10.67
CA MET A 1 -3.92 11.46 12.00
C MET A 1 -2.42 11.20 11.97
N CYS A 2 -1.95 9.97 11.83
CA CYS A 2 -0.51 9.63 11.87
C CYS A 2 0.40 10.52 11.01
N ALA A 3 -0.01 10.85 9.77
CA ALA A 3 0.77 11.76 8.92
C ALA A 3 0.89 13.19 9.51
N TYR A 4 -0.14 13.67 10.19
CA TYR A 4 -0.10 14.97 10.87
C TYR A 4 0.77 14.92 12.13
N GLU A 5 0.61 13.91 12.96
CA GLU A 5 1.40 13.69 14.16
C GLU A 5 2.89 13.55 13.81
N TRP A 6 3.20 12.72 12.80
CA TRP A 6 4.56 12.58 12.28
C TRP A 6 5.15 13.93 11.80
N LEU A 7 4.36 14.73 11.05
CA LEU A 7 4.82 16.03 10.57
C LEU A 7 5.16 16.97 11.72
N ILE A 8 4.32 17.02 12.77
CA ILE A 8 4.56 17.85 13.94
C ILE A 8 5.78 17.37 14.73
N ASP A 9 5.95 16.06 14.88
CA ASP A 9 7.06 15.46 15.62
C ASP A 9 8.40 15.71 14.93
N VAL A 10 8.51 15.39 13.64
CA VAL A 10 9.73 15.57 12.84
C VAL A 10 10.17 17.04 12.77
N THR A 11 9.22 17.97 12.71
CA THR A 11 9.51 19.40 12.65
C THR A 11 9.63 20.04 14.03
N LYS A 12 9.41 19.28 15.11
CA LYS A 12 9.39 19.76 16.51
C LYS A 12 8.46 20.98 16.70
N GLY A 13 7.39 21.05 15.90
CA GLY A 13 6.46 22.17 15.94
C GLY A 13 7.01 23.50 15.46
N ALA A 14 8.14 23.54 14.75
CA ALA A 14 8.79 24.74 14.25
C ALA A 14 8.05 25.34 13.05
N PHE A 15 6.75 25.67 13.23
CA PHE A 15 5.91 26.31 12.22
C PHE A 15 5.46 27.69 12.69
N ASP A 16 5.40 28.63 11.74
CA ASP A 16 4.75 29.90 12.00
C ASP A 16 3.20 29.76 11.98
N ARG A 17 2.50 30.83 12.33
CA ARG A 17 1.02 30.82 12.38
C ARG A 17 0.40 30.55 11.01
N LYS A 18 1.04 30.97 9.93
CA LYS A 18 0.57 30.78 8.55
C LYS A 18 0.73 29.33 8.12
N ASP A 19 1.85 28.71 8.46
CA ASP A 19 2.11 27.30 8.22
C ASP A 19 1.13 26.40 9.00
N ILE A 20 0.91 26.70 10.28
CA ILE A 20 -0.05 25.96 11.11
C ILE A 20 -1.46 26.02 10.49
N LYS A 21 -1.89 27.20 10.03
CA LYS A 21 -3.18 27.36 9.36
C LYS A 21 -3.25 26.51 8.09
N ARG A 22 -2.22 26.57 7.25
CA ARG A 22 -2.13 25.78 6.01
C ARG A 22 -2.15 24.28 6.29
N ILE A 23 -1.37 23.81 7.26
CA ILE A 23 -1.32 22.40 7.65
C ILE A 23 -2.69 21.92 8.09
N LYS A 24 -3.41 22.71 8.88
CA LYS A 24 -4.70 22.31 9.43
C LYS A 24 -5.84 22.31 8.41
N SER A 25 -5.86 23.22 7.44
CA SER A 25 -7.04 23.44 6.58
C SER A 25 -6.84 23.13 5.10
N SER A 26 -5.60 23.00 4.61
CA SER A 26 -5.33 22.87 3.17
C SER A 26 -4.20 21.90 2.81
N THR A 27 -3.82 21.02 3.71
CA THR A 27 -2.77 20.02 3.48
C THR A 27 -3.33 18.62 3.26
N TYR A 28 -4.42 18.27 3.94
CA TYR A 28 -4.97 16.92 3.92
C TYR A 28 -6.24 16.86 3.09
N PHE A 29 -6.25 15.96 2.12
CA PHE A 29 -7.35 15.74 1.19
C PHE A 29 -7.70 14.26 1.16
N GLY A 30 -8.94 13.94 0.87
CA GLY A 30 -9.40 12.59 0.69
C GLY A 30 -10.69 12.54 -0.14
N GLN A 31 -11.04 11.34 -0.59
CA GLN A 31 -12.33 11.05 -1.20
C GLN A 31 -12.86 9.75 -0.63
N GLU A 32 -14.13 9.74 -0.27
CA GLU A 32 -14.81 8.59 0.32
C GLU A 32 -16.16 8.40 -0.37
N LEU A 33 -16.42 7.18 -0.82
CA LEU A 33 -17.63 6.80 -1.52
C LEU A 33 -18.86 6.86 -0.61
N VAL A 34 -18.71 6.39 0.64
CA VAL A 34 -19.83 6.16 1.54
C VAL A 34 -20.03 7.34 2.51
N PRO A 35 -21.23 7.94 2.59
CA PRO A 35 -21.47 9.13 3.42
C PRO A 35 -21.16 8.94 4.91
N ARG A 36 -21.43 7.75 5.47
CA ARG A 36 -21.23 7.49 6.90
C ARG A 36 -19.75 7.44 7.28
N PRO A 37 -18.88 6.65 6.66
CA PRO A 37 -17.42 6.71 6.89
C PRO A 37 -16.85 8.11 6.66
N ARG A 38 -17.29 8.83 5.61
CA ARG A 38 -16.86 10.21 5.38
C ARG A 38 -17.15 11.12 6.58
N ARG A 39 -18.38 11.06 7.14
CA ARG A 39 -18.73 11.86 8.33
C ARG A 39 -17.88 11.49 9.53
N LEU A 40 -17.64 10.19 9.77
CA LEU A 40 -16.78 9.74 10.87
C LEU A 40 -15.34 10.24 10.71
N ALA A 41 -14.80 10.18 9.49
CA ALA A 41 -13.46 10.70 9.19
C ALA A 41 -13.37 12.22 9.45
N LEU A 42 -14.35 13.00 8.96
CA LEU A 42 -14.40 14.45 9.20
C LEU A 42 -14.50 14.77 10.69
N MET A 43 -15.38 14.08 11.43
CA MET A 43 -15.51 14.28 12.88
C MET A 43 -14.21 13.95 13.63
N ASN A 44 -13.58 12.81 13.30
CA ASN A 44 -12.33 12.41 13.93
C ASN A 44 -11.21 13.44 13.70
N LEU A 45 -11.04 13.89 12.46
CA LEU A 45 -10.02 14.87 12.12
C LEU A 45 -10.31 16.24 12.74
N PHE A 46 -11.58 16.65 12.78
CA PHE A 46 -11.99 17.90 13.44
C PHE A 46 -11.72 17.88 14.95
N LEU A 47 -12.00 16.77 15.64
CA LEU A 47 -11.67 16.60 17.06
C LEU A 47 -10.16 16.69 17.36
N HIS A 48 -9.32 16.44 16.35
CA HIS A 48 -7.87 16.62 16.45
C HIS A 48 -7.39 17.98 15.91
N GLY A 49 -8.31 18.91 15.72
CA GLY A 49 -8.01 20.29 15.28
C GLY A 49 -7.60 20.43 13.83
N LEU A 50 -8.00 19.47 12.97
CA LEU A 50 -7.79 19.52 11.53
C LEU A 50 -9.09 19.83 10.80
N GLU A 51 -9.02 20.57 9.72
CA GLU A 51 -10.13 20.92 8.82
C GLU A 51 -9.84 20.37 7.41
N PRO A 52 -9.81 19.05 7.23
CA PRO A 52 -9.44 18.44 5.96
C PRO A 52 -10.56 18.56 4.94
N VAL A 53 -10.21 18.51 3.68
CA VAL A 53 -11.17 18.39 2.57
C VAL A 53 -11.36 16.90 2.24
N ILE A 54 -12.51 16.33 2.57
CA ILE A 54 -12.90 14.97 2.18
C ILE A 54 -14.11 15.07 1.26
N TYR A 55 -13.89 14.78 -0.02
CA TYR A 55 -14.96 14.74 -1.02
C TYR A 55 -15.84 13.50 -0.82
N LEU A 56 -17.10 13.62 -1.17
CA LEU A 56 -17.99 12.46 -1.34
C LEU A 56 -17.99 12.09 -2.81
N GLY A 57 -17.77 10.82 -3.13
CA GLY A 57 -17.81 10.33 -4.49
C GLY A 57 -16.96 9.10 -4.71
N ASP A 58 -17.11 8.50 -5.90
CA ASP A 58 -16.37 7.31 -6.30
C ASP A 58 -15.03 7.69 -6.94
N THR A 59 -13.94 7.34 -6.28
CA THR A 59 -12.58 7.65 -6.74
C THR A 59 -12.24 7.00 -8.09
N ILE A 60 -12.86 5.85 -8.40
CA ILE A 60 -12.53 5.05 -9.58
C ILE A 60 -13.43 5.39 -10.77
N TYR A 61 -14.72 5.60 -10.51
CA TYR A 61 -15.71 5.80 -11.60
C TYR A 61 -16.00 7.28 -11.91
N GLU A 62 -15.69 8.20 -10.99
CA GLU A 62 -15.80 9.63 -11.27
C GLU A 62 -14.56 10.16 -12.02
N PRO A 63 -14.73 11.19 -12.87
CA PRO A 63 -13.60 11.86 -13.51
C PRO A 63 -12.59 12.42 -12.51
N ASP A 64 -11.33 12.49 -12.92
CA ASP A 64 -10.28 13.15 -12.15
C ASP A 64 -10.65 14.62 -11.89
N ARG A 65 -10.49 15.05 -10.65
CA ARG A 65 -10.79 16.42 -10.20
C ARG A 65 -9.71 17.44 -10.58
N GLY A 66 -8.68 17.04 -11.29
CA GLY A 66 -7.57 17.89 -11.70
C GLY A 66 -6.59 18.27 -10.58
N GLN A 67 -6.84 17.84 -9.34
CA GLN A 67 -5.93 18.11 -8.22
C GLN A 67 -4.72 17.18 -8.24
N ARG A 68 -3.57 17.69 -7.84
CA ARG A 68 -2.32 16.92 -7.79
C ARG A 68 -1.66 17.05 -6.44
N TYR A 69 -1.13 15.95 -5.93
CA TYR A 69 -0.62 15.81 -4.57
C TYR A 69 0.87 15.47 -4.56
N THR A 70 1.55 15.89 -3.51
CA THR A 70 2.98 15.57 -3.28
C THR A 70 3.17 14.27 -2.53
N CYS A 71 2.15 13.81 -1.80
CA CYS A 71 2.19 12.55 -1.07
C CYS A 71 0.81 11.90 -1.10
N VAL A 72 0.76 10.60 -1.40
CA VAL A 72 -0.46 9.80 -1.36
C VAL A 72 -0.22 8.59 -0.47
N LEU A 73 -1.06 8.42 0.55
CA LEU A 73 -1.09 7.26 1.43
C LEU A 73 -2.48 6.65 1.34
N THR A 74 -2.59 5.41 0.90
CA THR A 74 -3.90 4.78 0.74
C THR A 74 -3.87 3.28 1.00
N ASN A 75 -4.94 2.79 1.58
CA ASN A 75 -5.28 1.37 1.67
C ASN A 75 -6.63 1.19 0.94
N PRO A 76 -6.60 0.89 -0.36
CA PRO A 76 -7.82 0.67 -1.13
C PRO A 76 -8.64 -0.49 -0.59
N PRO A 77 -9.96 -0.50 -0.80
CA PRO A 77 -10.79 -1.61 -0.36
C PRO A 77 -10.37 -2.90 -1.08
N PHE A 78 -10.26 -4.00 -0.32
CA PHE A 78 -9.98 -5.32 -0.87
C PHE A 78 -11.27 -5.98 -1.35
N GLY A 79 -11.17 -6.82 -2.38
CA GLY A 79 -12.27 -7.58 -2.95
C GLY A 79 -12.92 -6.94 -4.18
N THR A 80 -13.57 -7.80 -4.94
CA THR A 80 -14.16 -7.47 -6.26
C THR A 80 -15.65 -7.18 -6.21
N LYS A 81 -16.30 -7.29 -5.05
CA LYS A 81 -17.77 -7.12 -4.93
C LYS A 81 -18.23 -5.78 -5.53
N GLY A 82 -19.01 -5.88 -6.61
CA GLY A 82 -19.69 -4.75 -7.26
C GLY A 82 -18.96 -4.11 -8.44
N ALA A 83 -17.87 -4.66 -8.94
CA ALA A 83 -17.18 -4.17 -10.14
C ALA A 83 -17.18 -5.23 -11.24
N ASN A 84 -18.25 -5.28 -12.02
CA ASN A 84 -18.31 -6.11 -13.21
C ASN A 84 -17.90 -5.35 -14.49
N GLN A 85 -17.59 -4.06 -14.38
CA GLN A 85 -17.23 -3.23 -15.53
C GLN A 85 -15.96 -2.45 -15.26
N ALA A 86 -15.12 -2.32 -16.27
CA ALA A 86 -13.99 -1.39 -16.21
C ALA A 86 -14.52 0.06 -16.18
N PRO A 87 -13.90 0.96 -15.39
CA PRO A 87 -14.28 2.35 -15.38
C PRO A 87 -14.00 3.01 -16.73
N GLU A 88 -14.92 3.86 -17.19
CA GLU A 88 -14.76 4.67 -18.40
C GLU A 88 -14.02 5.98 -18.05
N ARG A 89 -12.73 5.88 -17.76
CA ARG A 89 -11.88 7.03 -17.44
C ARG A 89 -10.82 7.22 -18.53
N GLU A 90 -10.77 8.41 -19.12
CA GLU A 90 -9.82 8.77 -20.16
C GLU A 90 -8.36 8.81 -19.67
N ASP A 91 -8.16 9.03 -18.38
CA ASP A 91 -6.84 9.08 -17.74
C ASP A 91 -6.32 7.70 -17.29
N PHE A 92 -7.10 6.62 -17.46
CA PHE A 92 -6.63 5.25 -17.22
C PHE A 92 -6.11 4.64 -18.52
N THR A 93 -4.86 4.20 -18.51
CA THR A 93 -4.19 3.63 -19.68
C THR A 93 -4.59 2.17 -19.91
N VAL A 94 -4.79 1.42 -18.81
CA VAL A 94 -5.17 0.00 -18.85
C VAL A 94 -6.63 -0.15 -18.47
N SER A 95 -7.44 -0.72 -19.36
CA SER A 95 -8.83 -1.05 -19.06
C SER A 95 -8.89 -2.36 -18.28
N THR A 96 -9.34 -2.29 -17.02
CA THR A 96 -9.50 -3.46 -16.16
C THR A 96 -10.68 -3.25 -15.17
N SER A 97 -11.36 -4.35 -14.85
CA SER A 97 -12.38 -4.35 -13.77
C SER A 97 -11.77 -4.49 -12.37
N ASN A 98 -10.46 -4.78 -12.26
CA ASN A 98 -9.78 -4.89 -10.98
C ASN A 98 -9.66 -3.52 -10.31
N LYS A 99 -10.37 -3.35 -9.19
CA LYS A 99 -10.41 -2.08 -8.47
C LYS A 99 -9.04 -1.65 -7.95
N GLN A 100 -8.26 -2.56 -7.42
CA GLN A 100 -6.97 -2.26 -6.83
C GLN A 100 -5.97 -1.78 -7.90
N LEU A 101 -5.95 -2.41 -9.07
CA LEU A 101 -5.15 -1.94 -10.21
C LEU A 101 -5.62 -0.56 -10.70
N ASN A 102 -6.92 -0.29 -10.68
CA ASN A 102 -7.45 1.04 -10.98
C ASN A 102 -7.04 2.07 -9.94
N PHE A 103 -6.95 1.70 -8.64
CA PHE A 103 -6.39 2.59 -7.63
C PHE A 103 -4.91 2.89 -7.87
N VAL A 104 -4.11 1.92 -8.34
CA VAL A 104 -2.71 2.19 -8.73
C VAL A 104 -2.66 3.23 -9.84
N GLN A 105 -3.43 3.07 -10.92
CA GLN A 105 -3.50 4.04 -12.02
C GLN A 105 -3.96 5.42 -11.52
N HIS A 106 -5.01 5.47 -10.70
CA HIS A 106 -5.50 6.71 -10.11
C HIS A 106 -4.40 7.43 -9.31
N VAL A 107 -3.68 6.73 -8.43
CA VAL A 107 -2.63 7.33 -7.61
C VAL A 107 -1.49 7.86 -8.47
N VAL A 108 -1.06 7.13 -9.52
CA VAL A 108 -0.07 7.64 -10.48
C VAL A 108 -0.55 8.94 -11.11
N ASN A 109 -1.84 9.01 -11.50
CA ASN A 109 -2.37 10.20 -12.17
C ASN A 109 -2.43 11.42 -11.24
N ILE A 110 -2.86 11.25 -9.99
CA ILE A 110 -3.01 12.37 -9.05
C ILE A 110 -1.69 12.82 -8.40
N LEU A 111 -0.59 12.09 -8.55
CA LEU A 111 0.72 12.52 -8.07
C LEU A 111 1.29 13.65 -8.92
N LYS A 112 1.92 14.61 -8.28
CA LYS A 112 2.83 15.56 -8.92
C LYS A 112 4.12 14.86 -9.33
N LYS A 113 4.84 15.40 -10.30
CA LYS A 113 6.23 15.00 -10.57
C LYS A 113 7.08 15.25 -9.30
N GLY A 114 7.88 14.27 -8.90
CA GLY A 114 8.59 14.26 -7.61
C GLY A 114 7.67 13.96 -6.40
N GLY A 115 6.41 13.67 -6.63
CA GLY A 115 5.50 13.20 -5.57
C GLY A 115 5.64 11.71 -5.32
N ARG A 116 5.37 11.27 -4.10
CA ARG A 116 5.53 9.88 -3.66
C ARG A 116 4.24 9.27 -3.15
N ALA A 117 4.16 7.95 -3.24
CA ALA A 117 3.02 7.21 -2.72
C ALA A 117 3.43 5.95 -1.95
N ALA A 118 2.57 5.57 -1.01
CA ALA A 118 2.54 4.24 -0.43
C ALA A 118 1.11 3.68 -0.55
N ILE A 119 0.98 2.53 -1.20
CA ILE A 119 -0.31 1.87 -1.46
C ILE A 119 -0.27 0.46 -0.88
N VAL A 120 -1.30 0.12 -0.10
CA VAL A 120 -1.51 -1.25 0.37
C VAL A 120 -2.27 -2.03 -0.70
N LEU A 121 -1.72 -3.16 -1.15
CA LEU A 121 -2.32 -4.03 -2.17
C LEU A 121 -2.33 -5.49 -1.69
N PRO A 122 -3.40 -6.25 -1.91
CA PRO A 122 -3.40 -7.68 -1.66
C PRO A 122 -2.49 -8.41 -2.65
N ASP A 123 -2.02 -9.62 -2.29
CA ASP A 123 -1.05 -10.38 -3.09
C ASP A 123 -1.51 -10.63 -4.52
N ASN A 124 -2.78 -10.97 -4.70
CA ASN A 124 -3.35 -11.27 -6.03
C ASN A 124 -3.15 -10.12 -7.02
N CYS A 125 -3.21 -8.86 -6.57
CA CYS A 125 -2.97 -7.70 -7.44
C CYS A 125 -1.57 -7.67 -8.07
N LEU A 126 -0.61 -8.40 -7.51
CA LEU A 126 0.77 -8.40 -8.01
C LEU A 126 0.96 -9.31 -9.24
N PHE A 127 0.02 -10.21 -9.53
CA PHE A 127 0.14 -11.21 -10.60
C PHE A 127 -1.14 -11.46 -11.41
N GLU A 128 -2.29 -10.91 -11.02
CA GLU A 128 -3.56 -11.06 -11.75
C GLU A 128 -3.49 -10.62 -13.21
N ASP A 129 -4.56 -10.92 -13.93
CA ASP A 129 -4.73 -10.40 -15.29
C ASP A 129 -4.66 -8.87 -15.29
N LYS A 130 -3.97 -8.31 -16.28
CA LYS A 130 -3.66 -6.87 -16.41
C LYS A 130 -2.70 -6.30 -15.38
N ALA A 131 -2.26 -7.05 -14.36
CA ALA A 131 -1.29 -6.56 -13.38
C ALA A 131 0.01 -6.14 -14.05
N GLY A 132 0.55 -7.00 -14.93
CA GLY A 132 1.80 -6.71 -15.64
C GLY A 132 1.72 -5.42 -16.46
N GLU A 133 0.62 -5.19 -17.18
CA GLU A 133 0.42 -3.97 -17.99
C GLU A 133 0.39 -2.71 -17.09
N VAL A 134 -0.30 -2.75 -15.95
CA VAL A 134 -0.38 -1.63 -15.02
C VAL A 134 0.98 -1.37 -14.36
N PHE A 135 1.70 -2.41 -13.94
CA PHE A 135 3.01 -2.26 -13.32
C PHE A 135 4.10 -1.86 -14.33
N GLU A 136 3.99 -2.26 -15.59
CA GLU A 136 4.88 -1.75 -16.63
C GLU A 136 4.77 -0.23 -16.76
N ILE A 137 3.54 0.31 -16.83
CA ILE A 137 3.31 1.75 -16.90
C ILE A 137 3.78 2.43 -15.63
N LEU A 138 3.45 1.87 -14.46
CA LEU A 138 3.92 2.39 -13.18
C LEU A 138 5.45 2.52 -13.16
N MET A 139 6.18 1.47 -13.55
CA MET A 139 7.65 1.43 -13.50
C MET A 139 8.32 2.30 -14.57
N LYS A 140 7.59 2.62 -15.64
CA LYS A 140 8.05 3.54 -16.68
C LYS A 140 7.95 4.99 -16.23
N ASP A 141 6.87 5.36 -15.55
CA ASP A 141 6.54 6.73 -15.18
C ASP A 141 6.94 7.07 -13.73
N CYS A 142 7.16 6.05 -12.92
CA CYS A 142 7.52 6.15 -11.51
C CYS A 142 8.69 5.23 -11.17
N ASN A 143 9.49 5.65 -10.19
CA ASN A 143 10.45 4.77 -9.55
C ASN A 143 9.73 3.95 -8.46
N LEU A 144 9.30 2.73 -8.78
CA LEU A 144 8.85 1.75 -7.80
C LEU A 144 10.07 1.19 -7.08
N HIS A 145 10.46 1.82 -6.00
CA HIS A 145 11.74 1.53 -5.33
C HIS A 145 11.65 0.47 -4.22
N THR A 146 10.46 0.22 -3.64
CA THR A 146 10.35 -0.72 -2.52
C THR A 146 8.98 -1.38 -2.46
N ILE A 147 8.98 -2.68 -2.13
CA ILE A 147 7.81 -3.46 -1.78
C ILE A 147 8.03 -4.06 -0.39
N LEU A 148 7.13 -3.78 0.54
CA LEU A 148 7.07 -4.42 1.84
C LEU A 148 5.99 -5.50 1.81
N ARG A 149 6.37 -6.76 1.94
CA ARG A 149 5.43 -7.86 2.14
C ARG A 149 5.06 -7.89 3.63
N LEU A 150 3.81 -7.56 3.92
CA LEU A 150 3.33 -7.41 5.29
C LEU A 150 3.31 -8.75 6.03
N PRO A 151 3.54 -8.76 7.35
CA PRO A 151 3.40 -9.94 8.18
C PRO A 151 2.03 -10.61 8.01
N ARG A 152 1.97 -11.94 8.12
CA ARG A 152 0.68 -12.65 8.13
C ARG A 152 -0.19 -12.18 9.29
N GLY A 153 -1.49 -12.05 9.05
CA GLY A 153 -2.45 -11.60 10.07
C GLY A 153 -2.45 -10.09 10.35
N THR A 154 -1.77 -9.26 9.55
CA THR A 154 -1.75 -7.78 9.72
C THR A 154 -3.16 -7.19 9.85
N PHE A 155 -4.15 -7.75 9.18
CA PHE A 155 -5.54 -7.25 9.20
C PHE A 155 -6.46 -7.98 10.18
N THR A 156 -5.89 -8.79 11.07
CA THR A 156 -6.66 -9.47 12.13
C THR A 156 -7.24 -8.43 13.12
N PRO A 157 -8.51 -8.55 13.53
CA PRO A 157 -9.46 -9.63 13.30
C PRO A 157 -10.39 -9.40 12.09
N TYR A 158 -10.24 -8.33 11.33
CA TYR A 158 -11.22 -7.89 10.33
C TYR A 158 -11.15 -8.66 9.01
N SER A 159 -9.95 -9.07 8.61
CA SER A 159 -9.69 -9.79 7.36
C SER A 159 -8.58 -10.80 7.62
N GLN A 160 -8.96 -11.94 8.21
CA GLN A 160 -8.04 -13.05 8.46
C GLN A 160 -7.64 -13.69 7.12
N GLY A 161 -6.39 -14.12 7.03
CA GLY A 161 -5.88 -14.79 5.82
C GLY A 161 -5.42 -13.86 4.69
N VAL A 162 -5.81 -12.60 4.69
CA VAL A 162 -5.38 -11.67 3.64
C VAL A 162 -3.89 -11.40 3.73
N LYS A 163 -3.16 -11.77 2.66
CA LYS A 163 -1.77 -11.42 2.44
C LYS A 163 -1.73 -10.14 1.64
N ALA A 164 -0.99 -9.14 2.13
CA ALA A 164 -0.89 -7.86 1.46
C ALA A 164 0.53 -7.32 1.45
N ASN A 165 0.74 -6.32 0.62
CA ASN A 165 2.00 -5.65 0.42
C ASN A 165 1.80 -4.15 0.48
N VAL A 166 2.84 -3.41 0.84
CA VAL A 166 2.89 -1.96 0.63
C VAL A 166 3.89 -1.70 -0.49
N ILE A 167 3.44 -1.05 -1.55
CA ILE A 167 4.31 -0.58 -2.63
C ILE A 167 4.64 0.89 -2.41
N PHE A 168 5.93 1.25 -2.55
CA PHE A 168 6.43 2.62 -2.39
C PHE A 168 7.04 3.08 -3.71
N PHE A 169 6.59 4.23 -4.20
CA PHE A 169 7.11 4.78 -5.45
C PHE A 169 7.10 6.30 -5.50
N GLU A 170 7.97 6.85 -6.34
CA GLU A 170 8.09 8.27 -6.63
C GLU A 170 7.82 8.52 -8.12
N LYS A 171 6.98 9.52 -8.44
CA LYS A 171 6.63 9.86 -9.83
C LYS A 171 7.68 10.73 -10.49
N GLY A 172 7.98 10.43 -11.75
CA GLY A 172 8.84 11.25 -12.62
C GLY A 172 10.21 10.66 -12.90
N PHE A 173 10.46 9.46 -12.42
CA PHE A 173 11.66 8.65 -12.70
C PHE A 173 11.24 7.25 -13.09
N SER A 174 11.99 6.60 -13.97
CA SER A 174 11.77 5.18 -14.26
C SER A 174 12.40 4.29 -13.20
N THR A 175 11.83 3.11 -13.03
CA THR A 175 12.36 2.08 -12.12
C THR A 175 13.55 1.37 -12.75
N GLU A 176 14.66 1.34 -12.04
CA GLU A 176 15.84 0.52 -12.40
C GLU A 176 15.94 -0.73 -11.54
N HIS A 177 15.61 -0.60 -10.27
CA HIS A 177 15.64 -1.70 -9.30
C HIS A 177 14.44 -1.61 -8.37
N VAL A 178 13.93 -2.77 -7.96
CA VAL A 178 12.91 -2.88 -6.92
C VAL A 178 13.50 -3.63 -5.74
N TRP A 179 13.41 -3.04 -4.56
CA TRP A 179 13.76 -3.68 -3.31
C TRP A 179 12.53 -4.35 -2.71
N ILE A 180 12.65 -5.60 -2.31
CA ILE A 180 11.55 -6.32 -1.68
C ILE A 180 11.97 -6.77 -0.28
N PHE A 181 11.19 -6.39 0.73
CA PHE A 181 11.33 -6.88 2.09
C PHE A 181 10.26 -7.94 2.39
N ASP A 182 10.70 -9.13 2.76
CA ASP A 182 9.79 -10.21 3.17
C ASP A 182 9.55 -10.17 4.68
N GLY A 183 8.46 -9.55 5.11
CA GLY A 183 8.03 -9.48 6.49
C GLY A 183 7.19 -10.68 6.96
N ARG A 184 7.01 -11.72 6.12
CA ARG A 184 6.08 -12.82 6.41
C ARG A 184 6.68 -14.21 6.50
N SER A 185 7.71 -14.54 5.71
CA SER A 185 8.30 -15.88 5.71
C SER A 185 9.10 -16.10 7.00
N ASN A 186 8.88 -17.23 7.66
CA ASN A 186 9.52 -17.59 8.93
C ASN A 186 9.32 -16.51 10.04
N VAL A 187 8.18 -15.82 10.02
CA VAL A 187 7.77 -14.88 11.06
C VAL A 187 6.45 -15.36 11.64
N PRO A 188 6.32 -15.43 12.97
CA PRO A 188 5.06 -15.75 13.62
C PRO A 188 3.96 -14.78 13.19
N GLY A 189 2.80 -15.30 12.81
CA GLY A 189 1.68 -14.48 12.37
C GLY A 189 1.14 -13.58 13.47
N ILE A 190 0.57 -12.47 13.06
CA ILE A 190 -0.10 -11.52 13.96
C ILE A 190 -1.43 -12.10 14.41
N THR A 191 -1.69 -12.04 15.73
CA THR A 191 -2.93 -12.49 16.34
C THR A 191 -3.55 -11.36 17.17
N LYS A 192 -4.87 -11.45 17.43
CA LYS A 192 -5.56 -10.39 18.18
C LYS A 192 -5.10 -10.26 19.64
N LYS A 193 -4.77 -11.37 20.31
CA LYS A 193 -4.52 -11.41 21.75
C LYS A 193 -3.05 -11.60 22.10
N GLU A 194 -2.39 -12.56 21.48
CA GLU A 194 -1.05 -12.97 21.88
C GLU A 194 0.06 -12.18 21.22
N ARG A 195 -0.13 -11.85 19.95
CA ARG A 195 0.84 -11.12 19.12
C ARG A 195 0.16 -10.00 18.32
N PRO A 196 -0.39 -8.98 18.98
CA PRO A 196 -1.05 -7.88 18.29
C PRO A 196 -0.05 -7.11 17.41
N LEU A 197 -0.54 -6.55 16.31
CA LEU A 197 0.29 -5.70 15.45
C LEU A 197 0.85 -4.53 16.23
N SER A 198 2.17 -4.37 16.20
CA SER A 198 2.91 -3.28 16.85
C SER A 198 3.96 -2.70 15.90
N GLN A 199 4.53 -1.56 16.24
CA GLN A 199 5.62 -0.94 15.47
C GLN A 199 6.87 -1.83 15.42
N GLU A 200 7.09 -2.66 16.42
CA GLU A 200 8.24 -3.57 16.50
C GLU A 200 8.33 -4.52 15.31
N HIS A 201 7.19 -4.94 14.74
CA HIS A 201 7.15 -5.79 13.54
C HIS A 201 7.74 -5.13 12.30
N PHE A 202 7.92 -3.82 12.31
CA PHE A 202 8.45 -3.06 11.17
C PHE A 202 9.88 -2.54 11.38
N LEU A 203 10.47 -2.67 12.58
CA LEU A 203 11.81 -2.13 12.88
C LEU A 203 12.89 -2.66 11.94
N GLU A 204 12.86 -3.96 11.62
CA GLU A 204 13.81 -4.55 10.69
C GLU A 204 13.65 -3.95 9.28
N PHE A 205 12.42 -3.80 8.83
CA PHE A 205 12.12 -3.14 7.55
C PHE A 205 12.59 -1.68 7.57
N GLU A 206 12.30 -0.91 8.61
CA GLU A 206 12.69 0.50 8.74
C GLU A 206 14.22 0.65 8.69
N ASN A 207 14.96 -0.25 9.34
CA ASN A 207 16.43 -0.27 9.30
C ASN A 207 16.97 -0.57 7.89
N CYS A 208 16.34 -1.50 7.17
CA CYS A 208 16.71 -1.83 5.79
C CYS A 208 16.29 -0.74 4.80
N TYR A 209 15.16 -0.09 5.04
CA TYR A 209 14.60 0.95 4.17
C TYR A 209 15.46 2.22 4.19
N GLY A 210 15.95 2.61 5.36
CA GLY A 210 16.70 3.83 5.59
C GLY A 210 15.82 5.02 5.97
N LYS A 211 16.41 6.21 5.94
CA LYS A 211 15.78 7.47 6.36
C LYS A 211 15.15 8.25 5.21
N ASP A 212 15.69 8.06 4.00
CA ASP A 212 15.17 8.75 2.82
C ASP A 212 13.82 8.18 2.39
N PRO A 213 12.75 8.98 2.35
CA PRO A 213 11.41 8.49 2.05
C PRO A 213 11.22 8.05 0.58
N ASN A 214 12.15 8.38 -0.31
CA ASN A 214 12.15 7.98 -1.72
C ASN A 214 13.14 6.82 -1.99
N GLY A 215 13.76 6.31 -0.91
CA GLY A 215 14.60 5.13 -0.99
C GLY A 215 15.97 5.33 -1.60
N TYR A 216 16.54 6.53 -1.49
CA TYR A 216 17.87 6.87 -2.02
C TYR A 216 19.02 6.59 -1.06
N ASP A 217 18.73 6.17 0.17
CA ASP A 217 19.78 5.74 1.09
C ASP A 217 20.52 4.49 0.56
N ASP A 218 21.77 4.34 0.97
CA ASP A 218 22.55 3.12 0.69
C ASP A 218 21.89 1.92 1.37
N ARG A 219 21.53 0.93 0.57
CA ARG A 219 20.83 -0.29 0.98
C ARG A 219 21.67 -1.51 0.66
N THR A 220 21.63 -2.50 1.52
CA THR A 220 22.39 -3.74 1.36
C THR A 220 21.45 -4.88 0.98
N ASP A 221 21.75 -5.55 -0.14
CA ASP A 221 21.12 -6.80 -0.53
C ASP A 221 21.61 -7.92 0.41
N GLN A 222 20.67 -8.58 1.08
CA GLN A 222 20.95 -9.64 2.05
C GLN A 222 21.06 -11.03 1.41
N GLY A 223 20.97 -11.13 0.08
CA GLY A 223 21.07 -12.38 -0.65
C GLY A 223 19.85 -13.31 -0.50
N GLU A 224 20.03 -14.56 -0.92
CA GLU A 224 18.92 -15.54 -1.02
C GLU A 224 18.37 -16.01 0.31
N GLU A 225 19.14 -15.90 1.38
CA GLU A 225 18.71 -16.28 2.73
C GLU A 225 18.20 -15.09 3.55
N GLY A 226 18.43 -13.86 3.08
CA GLY A 226 18.02 -12.65 3.76
C GLY A 226 16.62 -12.17 3.36
N ARG A 227 16.04 -11.28 4.18
CA ARG A 227 14.68 -10.77 4.00
C ARG A 227 14.60 -9.59 3.05
N PHE A 228 15.68 -8.89 2.78
CA PHE A 228 15.72 -7.68 1.96
C PHE A 228 16.58 -7.89 0.73
N ARG A 229 15.96 -7.91 -0.44
CA ARG A 229 16.63 -8.18 -1.72
C ARG A 229 16.33 -7.13 -2.77
N ARG A 230 17.31 -6.95 -3.66
CA ARG A 230 17.23 -6.07 -4.81
C ARG A 230 17.04 -6.89 -6.09
N PHE A 231 16.05 -6.50 -6.88
CA PHE A 231 15.76 -7.08 -8.19
C PHE A 231 15.94 -6.03 -9.27
N HIS A 232 16.70 -6.35 -10.30
CA HIS A 232 16.88 -5.45 -11.44
C HIS A 232 15.63 -5.47 -12.32
N ILE A 233 15.33 -4.36 -12.98
CA ILE A 233 14.15 -4.24 -13.85
C ILE A 233 14.10 -5.29 -14.97
N SER A 234 15.24 -5.79 -15.46
CA SER A 234 15.26 -6.87 -16.46
C SER A 234 14.63 -8.16 -15.94
N GLU A 235 14.90 -8.53 -14.68
CA GLU A 235 14.35 -9.72 -14.04
C GLU A 235 12.81 -9.61 -13.92
N ILE A 236 12.32 -8.39 -13.63
CA ILE A 236 10.89 -8.10 -13.53
C ILE A 236 10.23 -8.12 -14.91
N LYS A 237 10.90 -7.59 -15.95
CA LYS A 237 10.45 -7.67 -17.35
C LYS A 237 10.32 -9.10 -17.85
N ASP A 238 11.29 -9.95 -17.53
CA ASP A 238 11.28 -11.37 -17.93
C ASP A 238 10.09 -12.13 -17.29
N ARG A 239 9.56 -11.62 -16.17
CA ARG A 239 8.35 -12.11 -15.51
C ARG A 239 7.05 -11.42 -16.01
N GLY A 240 7.11 -10.62 -17.07
CA GLY A 240 5.98 -9.84 -17.57
C GLY A 240 5.49 -8.78 -16.57
N TYR A 241 6.41 -8.16 -15.85
CA TYR A 241 6.16 -7.14 -14.81
C TYR A 241 5.30 -7.61 -13.62
N LYS A 242 5.21 -8.93 -13.40
CA LYS A 242 4.56 -9.49 -12.22
C LYS A 242 5.48 -9.40 -11.00
N LEU A 243 4.91 -9.00 -9.88
CA LEU A 243 5.65 -8.65 -8.65
C LEU A 243 5.49 -9.68 -7.52
N ASP A 244 4.95 -10.84 -7.80
CA ASP A 244 4.80 -11.97 -6.88
C ASP A 244 6.13 -12.73 -6.64
N ILE A 245 7.22 -11.99 -6.49
CA ILE A 245 8.57 -12.54 -6.36
C ILE A 245 8.76 -13.12 -4.96
N THR A 246 9.09 -14.40 -4.88
CA THR A 246 9.41 -15.11 -3.64
C THR A 246 10.75 -15.81 -3.78
N TRP A 247 11.56 -15.82 -2.74
CA TRP A 247 12.87 -16.49 -2.69
C TRP A 247 13.08 -17.26 -1.38
N LEU A 248 12.50 -16.80 -0.26
CA LEU A 248 12.62 -17.50 1.02
C LEU A 248 11.69 -18.70 1.08
N LYS A 249 12.22 -19.84 1.54
CA LYS A 249 11.38 -20.97 1.93
C LYS A 249 10.71 -20.66 3.27
N ASP A 250 9.41 -20.81 3.32
CA ASP A 250 8.64 -20.64 4.54
C ASP A 250 8.51 -21.97 5.28
N ASN A 251 9.38 -22.16 6.26
CA ASN A 251 9.39 -23.38 7.09
C ASN A 251 8.42 -23.28 8.27
N SER A 252 7.76 -22.15 8.47
CA SER A 252 6.83 -21.93 9.59
C SER A 252 5.48 -22.63 9.39
N ILE A 253 5.21 -23.15 8.20
CA ILE A 253 3.99 -23.90 7.88
C ILE A 253 4.11 -25.40 8.24
N GLU A 254 5.33 -25.89 8.53
CA GLU A 254 5.55 -27.32 8.81
C GLU A 254 5.20 -27.75 10.24
N ASN A 255 4.97 -26.81 11.17
CA ASN A 255 4.50 -27.14 12.51
C ASN A 255 2.98 -27.24 12.54
N ALA A 256 2.45 -28.46 12.47
CA ALA A 256 1.01 -28.73 12.57
C ALA A 256 0.37 -28.17 13.86
N ASP A 257 1.17 -28.00 14.92
CA ASP A 257 0.75 -27.45 16.21
C ASP A 257 0.55 -25.91 16.18
N GLU A 258 1.00 -25.23 15.13
CA GLU A 258 0.81 -23.78 14.93
C GLU A 258 -0.26 -23.46 13.88
N LEU A 259 -0.93 -24.47 13.33
CA LEU A 259 -2.05 -24.23 12.42
C LEU A 259 -3.20 -23.57 13.19
N PRO A 260 -3.84 -22.56 12.62
CA PRO A 260 -5.07 -22.03 13.17
C PRO A 260 -6.13 -23.11 13.31
N GLU A 261 -7.06 -22.91 14.24
CA GLU A 261 -8.20 -23.83 14.40
C GLU A 261 -8.92 -24.05 13.05
N PRO A 262 -9.46 -25.25 12.79
CA PRO A 262 -10.10 -25.59 11.51
C PRO A 262 -11.16 -24.60 11.05
N GLU A 263 -11.86 -23.94 11.99
CA GLU A 263 -12.86 -22.92 11.72
C GLU A 263 -12.22 -21.62 11.18
N GLU A 264 -11.03 -21.27 11.68
CA GLU A 264 -10.28 -20.10 11.19
C GLU A 264 -9.69 -20.35 9.80
N LEU A 265 -9.20 -21.58 9.54
CA LEU A 265 -8.71 -22.01 8.23
C LEU A 265 -9.84 -22.02 7.19
N ALA A 266 -11.01 -22.53 7.57
CA ALA A 266 -12.20 -22.51 6.70
C ALA A 266 -12.64 -21.06 6.38
N GLY A 267 -12.64 -20.17 7.38
CA GLY A 267 -12.95 -18.76 7.20
C GLY A 267 -11.96 -18.06 6.27
N ALA A 268 -10.66 -18.35 6.39
CA ALA A 268 -9.63 -17.83 5.51
C ALA A 268 -9.80 -18.32 4.07
N ALA A 269 -10.06 -19.63 3.88
CA ALA A 269 -10.30 -20.20 2.55
C ALA A 269 -11.56 -19.62 1.88
N ILE A 270 -12.64 -19.40 2.62
CA ILE A 270 -13.86 -18.76 2.11
C ILE A 270 -13.56 -17.31 1.70
N THR A 271 -12.79 -16.58 2.51
CA THR A 271 -12.41 -15.19 2.20
C THR A 271 -11.53 -15.10 0.96
N GLU A 272 -10.59 -16.03 0.77
CA GLU A 272 -9.77 -16.11 -0.46
C GLU A 272 -10.64 -16.47 -1.68
N LEU A 273 -11.57 -17.41 -1.55
CA LEU A 273 -12.49 -17.79 -2.63
C LEU A 273 -13.48 -16.66 -2.99
N GLU A 274 -13.91 -15.87 -2.02
CA GLU A 274 -14.78 -14.71 -2.25
C GLU A 274 -14.02 -13.51 -2.85
N ALA A 275 -12.68 -13.48 -2.74
CA ALA A 275 -11.81 -12.46 -3.31
C ALA A 275 -11.32 -12.79 -4.74
N MET A 276 -11.52 -14.03 -5.18
CA MET A 276 -11.27 -14.48 -6.56
C MET A 276 -12.47 -14.19 -7.47
#